data_80f6a76f3820f9b6d707ce8efa1ca69d
#
_entry.id   80f6a76f3820f9b6d707ce8efa1ca69d
#
_cell.length_a   1.000
_cell.length_b   1.000
_cell.length_c   1.000
_cell.angle_alpha   90.00
_cell.angle_beta   90.00
_cell.angle_gamma   90.00
#
_symmetry.space_group_name_H-M   'P 1'
#
loop_
_entity.id
_entity.type
_entity.pdbx_description
1 polymer ?
#
loop_
_entity_poly.entity_id
_entity_poly.type
_entity_poly.pdbx_seq_one_letter_code
_entity_poly.pdbx_strand_id
1 'polypeptide(L)'
;TGTTPWDTVVCFTYKINGLKVNDHNKLLKNAKFRLYSDENCTNEVYVKESPNGYVVMNRDSLGGTDHTGGARPSSAVEMASDAKGVFTILGLDQGTYYLKETDSPAGYRELLDPIVITIKPTFTDERNNYNAGEGATDKTLKTLEATAHVKEFLDGAYKENDTDLKTDVTVGSANITVVNYVGTKLPITGSNLTMICLGAGTITVVCALALNEKRKNKKD
;
A
#
# COMPACT_ATOMS: atom_id res chain seq x y z
N THR A 1 30.79 22.29 38.80
CA THR A 1 29.70 21.40 38.40
C THR A 1 29.13 21.91 37.08
N GLY A 2 29.63 21.36 35.96
CA GLY A 2 29.12 21.68 34.63
C GLY A 2 27.80 20.94 34.44
N THR A 3 26.74 21.67 34.16
CA THR A 3 25.49 21.10 33.61
C THR A 3 25.71 20.81 32.14
N THR A 4 25.55 19.59 31.70
CA THR A 4 25.47 19.26 30.27
C THR A 4 24.25 19.97 29.69
N PRO A 5 24.38 20.75 28.59
CA PRO A 5 23.23 21.34 27.93
C PRO A 5 22.28 20.22 27.47
N TRP A 6 20.98 20.47 27.59
CA TRP A 6 19.95 19.59 27.06
C TRP A 6 20.10 19.48 25.53
N ASP A 7 20.16 18.28 25.01
CA ASP A 7 20.11 18.03 23.58
C ASP A 7 18.65 17.67 23.20
N THR A 8 18.10 18.35 22.20
CA THR A 8 16.73 18.14 21.75
C THR A 8 16.75 17.35 20.47
N VAL A 9 16.14 16.17 20.50
CA VAL A 9 15.93 15.33 19.31
C VAL A 9 14.49 15.51 18.85
N VAL A 10 14.30 15.86 17.57
CA VAL A 10 12.99 15.96 16.93
C VAL A 10 12.79 14.75 16.02
N CYS A 11 11.80 13.94 16.35
CA CYS A 11 11.40 12.80 15.55
C CYS A 11 10.15 13.13 14.75
N PHE A 12 10.16 12.82 13.45
CA PHE A 12 9.02 13.03 12.57
C PHE A 12 8.40 11.70 12.20
N THR A 13 7.07 11.69 12.13
CA THR A 13 6.31 10.63 11.49
C THR A 13 5.37 11.25 10.45
N TYR A 14 5.09 10.49 9.42
CA TYR A 14 4.29 10.92 8.28
C TYR A 14 2.96 10.20 8.25
N LYS A 15 2.01 10.77 7.49
CA LYS A 15 0.74 10.12 7.27
C LYS A 15 0.42 10.02 5.78
N ILE A 16 -0.23 8.93 5.41
CA ILE A 16 -0.82 8.72 4.09
C ILE A 16 -2.33 8.83 4.21
N ASN A 17 -2.93 9.77 3.49
CA ASN A 17 -4.37 9.86 3.33
C ASN A 17 -4.76 9.09 2.07
N GLY A 18 -5.38 7.94 2.24
CA GLY A 18 -5.84 7.09 1.16
C GLY A 18 -7.29 7.35 0.78
N LEU A 19 -7.58 7.40 -0.51
CA LEU A 19 -8.92 7.46 -1.06
C LEU A 19 -9.14 6.28 -2.01
N LYS A 20 -10.11 5.43 -1.72
CA LYS A 20 -10.48 4.28 -2.54
C LYS A 20 -11.63 4.62 -3.47
N VAL A 21 -11.40 4.46 -4.76
CA VAL A 21 -12.40 4.74 -5.81
C VAL A 21 -12.42 3.66 -6.88
N ASN A 22 -13.43 3.69 -7.74
CA ASN A 22 -13.38 2.96 -9.00
C ASN A 22 -12.85 3.87 -10.14
N ASP A 23 -12.75 3.31 -11.35
CA ASP A 23 -12.32 3.98 -12.59
C ASP A 23 -13.21 5.17 -13.03
N HIS A 24 -14.39 5.32 -12.41
CA HIS A 24 -15.32 6.45 -12.61
C HIS A 24 -15.35 7.38 -11.38
N ASN A 25 -14.34 7.35 -10.52
CA ASN A 25 -14.24 8.14 -9.28
C ASN A 25 -15.38 7.91 -8.27
N LYS A 26 -16.10 6.79 -8.36
CA LYS A 26 -17.07 6.40 -7.33
C LYS A 26 -16.34 5.89 -6.11
N LEU A 27 -16.70 6.42 -4.93
CA LEU A 27 -16.11 6.02 -3.64
C LEU A 27 -16.42 4.55 -3.32
N LEU A 28 -15.41 3.81 -2.90
CA LEU A 28 -15.51 2.39 -2.60
C LEU A 28 -15.20 2.13 -1.12
N LYS A 29 -16.17 1.56 -0.40
CA LYS A 29 -16.02 1.12 0.99
C LYS A 29 -15.59 -0.34 1.08
N ASN A 30 -15.01 -0.70 2.23
CA ASN A 30 -14.64 -2.07 2.60
C ASN A 30 -13.56 -2.71 1.71
N ALA A 31 -12.80 -1.93 0.95
CA ALA A 31 -11.53 -2.41 0.41
C ALA A 31 -10.56 -2.63 1.57
N LYS A 32 -9.90 -3.78 1.64
CA LYS A 32 -8.99 -4.10 2.73
C LYS A 32 -7.55 -4.04 2.29
N PHE A 33 -6.69 -3.60 3.21
CA PHE A 33 -5.28 -3.40 2.94
C PHE A 33 -4.39 -3.86 4.09
N ARG A 34 -3.18 -4.29 3.73
CA ARG A 34 -2.05 -4.44 4.65
C ARG A 34 -0.86 -3.68 4.11
N LEU A 35 0.00 -3.25 5.01
CA LEU A 35 1.22 -2.52 4.70
C LEU A 35 2.43 -3.40 4.99
N TYR A 36 3.43 -3.34 4.12
CA TYR A 36 4.66 -4.11 4.26
C TYR A 36 5.88 -3.21 4.04
N SER A 37 7.01 -3.60 4.61
CA SER A 37 8.29 -2.91 4.45
C SER A 37 9.20 -3.55 3.38
N ASP A 38 8.75 -4.64 2.76
CA ASP A 38 9.49 -5.37 1.73
C ASP A 38 8.62 -5.72 0.52
N GLU A 39 9.23 -5.82 -0.65
CA GLU A 39 8.59 -6.10 -1.93
C GLU A 39 7.83 -7.44 -1.96
N ASN A 40 8.36 -8.44 -1.27
CA ASN A 40 7.74 -9.77 -1.22
C ASN A 40 6.53 -9.83 -0.26
N CYS A 41 6.18 -8.70 0.40
CA CYS A 41 5.12 -8.62 1.40
C CYS A 41 5.24 -9.69 2.50
N THR A 42 6.44 -9.90 3.02
CA THR A 42 6.73 -10.84 4.11
C THR A 42 6.86 -10.14 5.47
N ASN A 43 7.29 -8.87 5.48
CA ASN A 43 7.47 -8.07 6.68
C ASN A 43 6.32 -7.08 6.83
N GLU A 44 5.23 -7.51 7.49
CA GLU A 44 4.05 -6.67 7.69
C GLU A 44 4.36 -5.53 8.67
N VAL A 45 4.03 -4.31 8.27
CA VAL A 45 3.99 -3.13 9.14
C VAL A 45 2.64 -3.12 9.83
N TYR A 46 2.59 -3.59 11.08
CA TYR A 46 1.36 -3.72 11.83
C TYR A 46 0.76 -2.37 12.19
N VAL A 47 -0.55 -2.28 12.08
CA VAL A 47 -1.32 -1.09 12.45
C VAL A 47 -2.44 -1.46 13.42
N LYS A 48 -2.85 -0.49 14.24
CA LYS A 48 -4.04 -0.57 15.11
C LYS A 48 -5.00 0.56 14.79
N GLU A 49 -6.28 0.37 15.05
CA GLU A 49 -7.28 1.43 14.91
C GLU A 49 -7.05 2.58 15.87
N SER A 50 -7.37 3.78 15.41
CA SER A 50 -7.42 5.01 16.20
C SER A 50 -8.58 5.89 15.70
N PRO A 51 -9.00 6.91 16.45
CA PRO A 51 -10.04 7.85 16.01
C PRO A 51 -9.75 8.57 14.70
N ASN A 52 -8.46 8.68 14.32
CA ASN A 52 -8.01 9.40 13.13
C ASN A 52 -7.55 8.49 11.98
N GLY A 53 -7.75 7.18 12.10
CA GLY A 53 -7.32 6.20 11.12
C GLY A 53 -6.53 5.06 11.73
N TYR A 54 -5.56 4.52 11.02
CA TYR A 54 -4.73 3.40 11.41
C TYR A 54 -3.35 3.87 11.80
N VAL A 55 -2.92 3.58 13.03
CA VAL A 55 -1.61 3.98 13.56
C VAL A 55 -0.64 2.82 13.49
N VAL A 56 0.54 3.04 12.92
CA VAL A 56 1.63 2.06 12.94
C VAL A 56 1.99 1.71 14.38
N MET A 57 2.09 0.43 14.65
CA MET A 57 2.46 -0.09 15.96
C MET A 57 3.98 0.02 16.12
N ASN A 58 4.42 0.72 17.15
CA ASN A 58 5.82 0.85 17.48
C ASN A 58 6.32 -0.41 18.23
N ARG A 59 7.64 -0.49 18.41
CA ARG A 59 8.31 -1.58 19.12
C ARG A 59 7.75 -1.85 20.52
N ASP A 60 7.42 -0.81 21.27
CA ASP A 60 6.86 -0.94 22.61
C ASP A 60 5.46 -1.56 22.58
N SER A 61 4.64 -1.17 21.60
CA SER A 61 3.32 -1.76 21.39
C SER A 61 3.36 -3.22 20.98
N LEU A 62 4.50 -3.70 20.46
CA LEU A 62 4.74 -5.07 20.01
C LEU A 62 5.46 -5.90 21.08
N GLY A 63 5.58 -5.41 22.33
CA GLY A 63 6.25 -6.11 23.41
C GLY A 63 7.77 -6.15 23.26
N GLY A 64 8.36 -5.16 22.59
CA GLY A 64 9.80 -5.00 22.41
C GLY A 64 10.42 -5.81 21.27
N THR A 65 9.60 -6.49 20.45
CA THR A 65 10.08 -7.20 19.24
C THR A 65 10.04 -6.28 18.02
N ASP A 66 11.03 -6.42 17.14
CA ASP A 66 10.98 -5.77 15.84
C ASP A 66 9.83 -6.34 14.99
N HIS A 67 9.33 -5.57 14.02
CA HIS A 67 8.20 -5.93 13.16
C HIS A 67 8.44 -7.15 12.26
N THR A 68 9.66 -7.69 12.25
CA THR A 68 10.09 -8.72 11.33
C THR A 68 10.00 -10.11 11.95
N GLY A 69 9.14 -10.96 11.42
CA GLY A 69 9.20 -12.41 11.61
C GLY A 69 8.53 -12.99 12.86
N GLY A 70 7.79 -12.18 13.63
CA GLY A 70 6.98 -12.67 14.77
C GLY A 70 5.55 -13.04 14.37
N ALA A 71 4.83 -13.72 15.26
CA ALA A 71 3.40 -13.92 15.12
C ALA A 71 2.69 -12.57 15.08
N ARG A 72 1.70 -12.42 14.19
CA ARG A 72 0.88 -11.19 14.10
C ARG A 72 0.28 -10.85 15.46
N PRO A 73 0.47 -9.63 15.99
CA PRO A 73 -0.12 -9.23 17.28
C PRO A 73 -1.64 -9.30 17.23
N SER A 74 -2.28 -9.74 18.32
CA SER A 74 -3.74 -9.82 18.41
C SER A 74 -4.43 -8.45 18.30
N SER A 75 -3.74 -7.36 18.61
CA SER A 75 -4.22 -5.98 18.48
C SER A 75 -4.00 -5.37 17.10
N ALA A 76 -3.25 -6.04 16.22
CA ALA A 76 -3.07 -5.59 14.85
C ALA A 76 -4.32 -5.85 14.03
N VAL A 77 -4.77 -4.83 13.30
CA VAL A 77 -5.95 -4.88 12.45
C VAL A 77 -5.56 -4.85 10.96
N GLU A 78 -6.50 -5.23 10.12
CA GLU A 78 -6.42 -5.01 8.68
C GLU A 78 -7.12 -3.68 8.37
N MET A 79 -6.47 -2.80 7.62
CA MET A 79 -7.06 -1.51 7.23
C MET A 79 -8.22 -1.72 6.29
N ALA A 80 -9.27 -0.91 6.40
CA ALA A 80 -10.41 -0.92 5.50
C ALA A 80 -10.81 0.50 5.10
N SER A 81 -11.20 0.69 3.84
CA SER A 81 -11.81 1.96 3.43
C SER A 81 -13.20 2.12 4.04
N ASP A 82 -13.49 3.32 4.53
CA ASP A 82 -14.77 3.68 5.16
C ASP A 82 -15.88 3.93 4.11
N ALA A 83 -17.06 4.39 4.57
CA ALA A 83 -18.19 4.72 3.71
C ALA A 83 -17.91 5.84 2.68
N LYS A 84 -16.87 6.63 2.92
CA LYS A 84 -16.40 7.70 2.03
C LYS A 84 -15.17 7.27 1.21
N GLY A 85 -14.83 5.97 1.23
CA GLY A 85 -13.65 5.45 0.57
C GLY A 85 -12.33 5.82 1.25
N VAL A 86 -12.36 6.42 2.43
CA VAL A 86 -11.16 6.95 3.10
C VAL A 86 -10.52 5.87 3.97
N PHE A 87 -9.20 5.83 3.93
CA PHE A 87 -8.34 5.14 4.91
C PHE A 87 -7.10 6.00 5.14
N THR A 88 -6.71 6.16 6.39
CA THR A 88 -5.56 6.99 6.75
C THR A 88 -4.56 6.16 7.55
N ILE A 89 -3.29 6.24 7.17
CA ILE A 89 -2.18 5.55 7.84
C ILE A 89 -1.33 6.61 8.53
N LEU A 90 -1.11 6.47 9.82
CA LEU A 90 -0.42 7.39 10.70
C LEU A 90 0.84 6.75 11.29
N GLY A 91 1.87 7.54 11.54
CA GLY A 91 3.07 7.08 12.23
C GLY A 91 4.09 6.38 11.31
N LEU A 92 4.09 6.70 10.03
CA LEU A 92 5.08 6.19 9.08
C LEU A 92 6.40 6.94 9.20
N ASP A 93 7.51 6.22 9.07
CA ASP A 93 8.83 6.80 8.89
C ASP A 93 9.08 7.16 7.41
N GLN A 94 10.20 7.83 7.14
CA GLN A 94 10.71 7.94 5.78
C GLN A 94 11.11 6.55 5.26
N GLY A 95 10.91 6.29 3.98
CA GLY A 95 11.27 5.01 3.36
C GLY A 95 10.26 4.54 2.33
N THR A 96 10.38 3.27 1.96
CA THR A 96 9.53 2.62 0.97
C THR A 96 8.62 1.60 1.65
N TYR A 97 7.35 1.66 1.29
CA TYR A 97 6.30 0.77 1.79
C TYR A 97 5.54 0.14 0.64
N TYR A 98 4.99 -1.04 0.88
CA TYR A 98 4.23 -1.82 -0.07
C TYR A 98 2.81 -1.99 0.46
N LEU A 99 1.87 -1.25 -0.12
CA LEU A 99 0.45 -1.27 0.24
C LEU A 99 -0.26 -2.34 -0.59
N LYS A 100 -0.56 -3.47 0.03
CA LYS A 100 -1.23 -4.60 -0.62
C LYS A 100 -2.73 -4.56 -0.35
N GLU A 101 -3.53 -4.57 -1.41
CA GLU A 101 -4.96 -4.83 -1.29
C GLU A 101 -5.15 -6.33 -1.01
N THR A 102 -5.86 -6.66 0.06
CA THR A 102 -6.10 -8.05 0.51
C THR A 102 -7.52 -8.50 0.27
N ASP A 103 -8.43 -7.54 0.06
CA ASP A 103 -9.82 -7.80 -0.31
C ASP A 103 -10.39 -6.57 -1.04
N SER A 104 -10.88 -6.77 -2.25
CA SER A 104 -11.55 -5.72 -3.01
C SER A 104 -13.05 -5.69 -2.74
N PRO A 105 -13.74 -4.56 -2.87
CA PRO A 105 -15.20 -4.49 -2.78
C PRO A 105 -15.88 -5.41 -3.80
N ALA A 106 -17.08 -5.88 -3.46
CA ALA A 106 -17.84 -6.77 -4.32
C ALA A 106 -18.08 -6.16 -5.71
N GLY A 107 -17.79 -6.91 -6.77
CA GLY A 107 -17.91 -6.48 -8.16
C GLY A 107 -16.67 -5.79 -8.72
N TYR A 108 -15.59 -5.68 -7.95
CA TYR A 108 -14.32 -5.09 -8.37
C TYR A 108 -13.20 -6.12 -8.31
N ARG A 109 -12.22 -5.95 -9.20
CA ARG A 109 -10.98 -6.76 -9.19
C ARG A 109 -10.03 -6.23 -8.12
N GLU A 110 -9.39 -7.13 -7.43
CA GLU A 110 -8.30 -6.84 -6.51
C GLU A 110 -7.04 -6.42 -7.28
N LEU A 111 -6.25 -5.52 -6.73
CA LEU A 111 -4.93 -5.20 -7.25
C LEU A 111 -4.02 -6.43 -7.09
N LEU A 112 -3.41 -6.88 -8.18
CA LEU A 112 -2.56 -8.07 -8.18
C LEU A 112 -1.22 -7.81 -7.47
N ASP A 113 -0.65 -6.64 -7.72
CA ASP A 113 0.63 -6.22 -7.16
C ASP A 113 0.40 -5.16 -6.07
N PRO A 114 1.27 -5.08 -5.05
CA PRO A 114 1.21 -4.01 -4.06
C PRO A 114 1.54 -2.66 -4.69
N ILE A 115 0.94 -1.60 -4.20
CA ILE A 115 1.31 -0.24 -4.54
C ILE A 115 2.58 0.09 -3.77
N VAL A 116 3.64 0.50 -4.46
CA VAL A 116 4.90 0.93 -3.84
C VAL A 116 4.80 2.41 -3.51
N ILE A 117 4.89 2.77 -2.25
CA ILE A 117 4.83 4.15 -1.76
C ILE A 117 6.19 4.52 -1.19
N THR A 118 6.80 5.60 -1.68
CA THR A 118 8.08 6.10 -1.16
C THR A 118 7.89 7.47 -0.54
N ILE A 119 8.41 7.67 0.68
CA ILE A 119 8.36 8.92 1.46
C ILE A 119 9.78 9.43 1.64
N LYS A 120 10.08 10.64 1.13
CA LYS A 120 11.39 11.28 1.17
C LYS A 120 11.27 12.70 1.72
N PRO A 121 11.50 12.90 3.00
CA PRO A 121 11.57 14.24 3.60
C PRO A 121 12.96 14.84 3.42
N THR A 122 13.03 16.17 3.48
CA THR A 122 14.25 16.91 3.77
C THR A 122 14.02 17.85 4.94
N PHE A 123 15.07 18.10 5.70
CA PHE A 123 14.99 18.91 6.91
C PHE A 123 15.86 20.14 6.77
N THR A 124 15.55 21.19 7.54
CA THR A 124 16.41 22.37 7.66
C THR A 124 17.51 22.09 8.68
N ASP A 125 18.71 22.63 8.40
CA ASP A 125 19.85 22.59 9.32
C ASP A 125 19.77 23.71 10.38
N GLU A 126 18.79 24.62 10.28
CA GLU A 126 18.61 25.75 11.20
C GLU A 126 17.96 25.31 12.51
N ARG A 127 18.78 24.83 13.44
CA ARG A 127 18.35 24.41 14.79
C ARG A 127 17.83 25.57 15.66
N ASN A 128 18.15 26.81 15.30
CA ASN A 128 17.84 27.99 16.12
C ASN A 128 16.37 28.42 16.11
N ASN A 129 15.55 27.84 15.23
CA ASN A 129 14.14 28.16 15.06
C ASN A 129 13.20 27.20 15.78
N TYR A 130 13.74 26.18 16.48
CA TYR A 130 12.93 25.23 17.21
C TYR A 130 12.79 25.64 18.67
N ASN A 131 11.57 25.86 19.11
CA ASN A 131 11.20 26.02 20.53
C ASN A 131 10.47 24.73 20.96
N ALA A 132 10.95 24.10 22.02
CA ALA A 132 10.32 22.89 22.57
C ALA A 132 8.85 23.18 22.92
N GLY A 133 7.92 22.35 22.40
CA GLY A 133 6.48 22.47 22.62
C GLY A 133 5.71 23.25 21.56
N GLU A 134 6.36 23.92 20.62
CA GLU A 134 5.73 24.44 19.42
C GLU A 134 5.71 23.36 18.32
N GLY A 135 4.63 23.26 17.55
CA GLY A 135 4.53 22.33 16.42
C GLY A 135 5.73 22.46 15.47
N ALA A 136 6.60 21.45 15.46
CA ALA A 136 7.90 21.55 14.83
C ALA A 136 7.88 21.30 13.31
N THR A 137 6.75 20.84 12.78
CA THR A 137 6.67 20.31 11.41
C THR A 137 6.98 21.36 10.36
N ASP A 138 6.39 22.54 10.48
CA ASP A 138 6.55 23.67 9.53
C ASP A 138 7.90 24.38 9.61
N LYS A 139 8.61 24.23 10.74
CA LYS A 139 9.90 24.92 10.99
C LYS A 139 11.10 24.03 10.68
N THR A 140 10.95 22.72 10.73
CA THR A 140 12.05 21.77 10.65
C THR A 140 11.95 20.88 9.40
N LEU A 141 10.75 20.47 9.00
CA LEU A 141 10.51 19.76 7.75
C LEU A 141 10.53 20.76 6.59
N LYS A 142 11.53 20.67 5.72
CA LYS A 142 11.73 21.59 4.59
C LYS A 142 10.92 21.16 3.37
N THR A 143 11.05 19.90 2.97
CA THR A 143 10.28 19.31 1.87
C THR A 143 9.76 17.94 2.27
N LEU A 144 8.66 17.54 1.66
CA LEU A 144 8.13 16.19 1.72
C LEU A 144 7.79 15.77 0.30
N GLU A 145 8.59 14.88 -0.24
CA GLU A 145 8.30 14.20 -1.50
C GLU A 145 7.71 12.83 -1.21
N ALA A 146 6.66 12.47 -1.91
CA ALA A 146 6.11 11.14 -1.85
C ALA A 146 5.69 10.70 -3.24
N THR A 147 5.99 9.45 -3.59
CA THR A 147 5.64 8.85 -4.88
C THR A 147 4.87 7.56 -4.68
N ALA A 148 4.02 7.21 -5.64
CA ALA A 148 3.38 5.92 -5.73
C ALA A 148 3.69 5.28 -7.08
N HIS A 149 4.16 4.03 -7.06
CA HIS A 149 4.28 3.17 -8.23
C HIS A 149 3.18 2.12 -8.20
N VAL A 150 2.36 2.10 -9.24
CA VAL A 150 1.22 1.18 -9.38
C VAL A 150 1.41 0.32 -10.62
N LYS A 151 1.30 -0.99 -10.44
CA LYS A 151 1.32 -1.96 -11.53
C LYS A 151 -0.04 -2.64 -11.62
N GLU A 152 -0.67 -2.53 -12.77
CA GLU A 152 -2.02 -3.05 -13.01
C GLU A 152 -2.05 -3.88 -14.28
N PHE A 153 -2.90 -4.90 -14.29
CA PHE A 153 -3.17 -5.69 -15.49
C PHE A 153 -4.48 -5.23 -16.11
N LEU A 154 -4.39 -4.45 -17.17
CA LEU A 154 -5.53 -3.85 -17.89
C LEU A 154 -5.49 -4.22 -19.37
N ASP A 155 -6.64 -4.60 -19.92
CA ASP A 155 -6.80 -4.90 -21.35
C ASP A 155 -5.80 -5.95 -21.89
N GLY A 156 -5.47 -6.95 -21.06
CA GLY A 156 -4.56 -8.03 -21.44
C GLY A 156 -3.06 -7.70 -21.32
N ALA A 157 -2.70 -6.55 -20.76
CA ALA A 157 -1.31 -6.13 -20.59
C ALA A 157 -1.06 -5.54 -19.19
N TYR A 158 0.17 -5.63 -18.70
CA TYR A 158 0.62 -4.86 -17.54
C TYR A 158 0.83 -3.41 -17.93
N LYS A 159 0.29 -2.51 -17.11
CA LYS A 159 0.53 -1.07 -17.17
C LYS A 159 1.14 -0.63 -15.86
N GLU A 160 2.24 0.10 -15.95
CA GLU A 160 2.95 0.66 -14.81
C GLU A 160 2.80 2.17 -14.83
N ASN A 161 2.56 2.77 -13.69
CA ASN A 161 2.39 4.20 -13.55
C ASN A 161 3.08 4.71 -12.29
N ASP A 162 3.98 5.69 -12.48
CA ASP A 162 4.61 6.45 -11.41
C ASP A 162 3.86 7.77 -11.23
N THR A 163 3.50 8.09 -10.01
CA THR A 163 2.75 9.30 -9.68
C THR A 163 3.38 10.00 -8.49
N ASP A 164 3.67 11.30 -8.64
CA ASP A 164 3.99 12.15 -7.51
C ASP A 164 2.72 12.42 -6.71
N LEU A 165 2.77 12.09 -5.42
CA LEU A 165 1.65 12.29 -4.51
C LEU A 165 1.60 13.76 -4.08
N LYS A 166 0.37 14.29 -3.96
CA LYS A 166 0.19 15.61 -3.36
C LYS A 166 0.54 15.55 -1.88
N THR A 167 1.53 16.35 -1.47
CA THR A 167 2.00 16.43 -0.09
C THR A 167 1.60 17.72 0.60
N ASP A 168 1.55 17.68 1.91
CA ASP A 168 1.41 18.85 2.79
C ASP A 168 2.49 18.79 3.87
N VAL A 169 3.46 19.69 3.76
CA VAL A 169 4.61 19.79 4.66
C VAL A 169 4.19 20.21 6.07
N THR A 170 3.14 21.02 6.20
CA THR A 170 2.70 21.58 7.51
C THR A 170 2.19 20.51 8.46
N VAL A 171 1.64 19.42 7.91
CA VAL A 171 1.10 18.31 8.69
C VAL A 171 1.78 16.97 8.37
N GLY A 172 2.85 16.98 7.57
CA GLY A 172 3.63 15.78 7.22
C GLY A 172 2.80 14.73 6.52
N SER A 173 1.97 15.12 5.53
CA SER A 173 1.07 14.16 4.86
C SER A 173 1.25 14.06 3.37
N ALA A 174 0.91 12.89 2.82
CA ALA A 174 0.76 12.65 1.39
C ALA A 174 -0.60 12.01 1.09
N ASN A 175 -1.17 12.32 -0.07
CA ASN A 175 -2.49 11.83 -0.49
C ASN A 175 -2.34 10.85 -1.65
N ILE A 176 -2.96 9.67 -1.51
CA ILE A 176 -2.98 8.64 -2.54
C ILE A 176 -4.42 8.28 -2.93
N THR A 177 -4.66 8.11 -4.23
CA THR A 177 -5.91 7.55 -4.73
C THR A 177 -5.66 6.14 -5.25
N VAL A 178 -6.41 5.18 -4.73
CA VAL A 178 -6.32 3.76 -5.10
C VAL A 178 -7.55 3.37 -5.91
N VAL A 179 -7.33 2.93 -7.15
CA VAL A 179 -8.41 2.65 -8.11
C VAL A 179 -8.64 1.14 -8.22
N ASN A 180 -9.90 0.69 -8.18
CA ASN A 180 -10.27 -0.65 -8.64
C ASN A 180 -11.15 -0.57 -9.91
N TYR A 181 -10.98 -1.56 -10.74
CA TYR A 181 -11.76 -1.73 -11.96
C TYR A 181 -12.86 -2.77 -11.77
N VAL A 182 -13.99 -2.59 -12.43
CA VAL A 182 -15.08 -3.58 -12.42
C VAL A 182 -14.56 -4.92 -12.95
N GLY A 183 -14.94 -6.00 -12.30
CA GLY A 183 -14.56 -7.36 -12.71
C GLY A 183 -14.79 -8.37 -11.59
N THR A 184 -14.67 -9.65 -11.93
CA THR A 184 -14.72 -10.73 -10.96
C THR A 184 -13.37 -10.88 -10.27
N LYS A 185 -13.39 -11.18 -8.97
CA LYS A 185 -12.18 -11.62 -8.26
C LYS A 185 -11.67 -12.88 -8.94
N LEU A 186 -10.41 -12.86 -9.37
CA LEU A 186 -9.77 -14.07 -9.84
C LEU A 186 -9.55 -15.00 -8.63
N PRO A 187 -9.88 -16.30 -8.75
CA PRO A 187 -9.53 -17.25 -7.69
C PRO A 187 -8.01 -17.21 -7.49
N ILE A 188 -7.57 -17.01 -6.25
CA ILE A 188 -6.15 -17.12 -5.88
C ILE A 188 -5.80 -18.61 -5.89
N THR A 189 -5.63 -19.18 -7.07
CA THR A 189 -4.97 -20.47 -7.24
C THR A 189 -3.50 -20.15 -7.35
N GLY A 190 -2.78 -20.29 -6.22
CA GLY A 190 -1.34 -20.06 -6.16
C GLY A 190 -0.64 -20.76 -7.31
N SER A 191 0.31 -20.08 -7.92
CA SER A 191 1.17 -20.45 -9.05
C SER A 191 0.57 -20.23 -10.45
N ASN A 192 1.43 -19.95 -11.38
CA ASN A 192 1.40 -19.88 -12.87
C ASN A 192 0.12 -20.27 -13.66
N LEU A 193 -0.90 -20.81 -13.01
CA LEU A 193 -2.20 -21.16 -13.60
C LEU A 193 -3.10 -19.92 -13.82
N THR A 194 -2.83 -18.79 -13.18
CA THR A 194 -3.61 -17.54 -13.33
C THR A 194 -3.51 -16.98 -14.76
N MET A 195 -2.36 -17.19 -15.41
CA MET A 195 -2.17 -16.87 -16.83
C MET A 195 -3.03 -17.74 -17.76
N ILE A 196 -3.41 -18.94 -17.32
CA ILE A 196 -4.20 -19.88 -18.11
C ILE A 196 -5.69 -19.50 -18.10
N CYS A 197 -6.19 -18.95 -16.99
CA CYS A 197 -7.62 -18.57 -16.87
C CYS A 197 -8.00 -17.32 -17.67
N LEU A 198 -7.07 -16.36 -17.87
CA LEU A 198 -7.27 -15.22 -18.76
C LEU A 198 -7.28 -15.62 -20.24
N GLY A 199 -6.67 -16.77 -20.57
CA GLY A 199 -6.66 -17.40 -21.90
C GLY A 199 -7.73 -18.50 -22.10
N ALA A 200 -8.63 -18.74 -21.14
CA ALA A 200 -9.56 -19.87 -21.21
C ALA A 200 -10.48 -19.85 -22.45
N GLY A 201 -10.74 -18.66 -23.02
CA GLY A 201 -11.41 -18.53 -24.31
C GLY A 201 -10.59 -19.03 -25.50
N THR A 202 -9.27 -18.93 -25.45
CA THR A 202 -8.34 -19.34 -26.53
C THR A 202 -7.81 -20.76 -26.37
N ILE A 203 -7.66 -21.25 -25.15
CA ILE A 203 -7.13 -22.59 -24.85
C ILE A 203 -8.15 -23.69 -25.23
N THR A 204 -9.44 -23.44 -25.08
CA THR A 204 -10.48 -24.36 -25.55
C THR A 204 -10.42 -24.55 -27.09
N VAL A 205 -10.05 -23.53 -27.84
CA VAL A 205 -9.88 -23.62 -29.30
C VAL A 205 -8.62 -24.41 -29.67
N VAL A 206 -7.49 -24.20 -28.96
CA VAL A 206 -6.22 -24.91 -29.24
C VAL A 206 -6.31 -26.39 -28.86
N CYS A 207 -6.93 -26.71 -27.71
CA CYS A 207 -7.15 -28.13 -27.35
C CYS A 207 -8.14 -28.83 -28.29
N ALA A 208 -9.17 -28.12 -28.77
CA ALA A 208 -10.10 -28.67 -29.76
C ALA A 208 -9.45 -28.89 -31.12
N LEU A 209 -8.53 -28.02 -31.54
CA LEU A 209 -7.76 -28.18 -32.78
C LEU A 209 -6.74 -29.34 -32.68
N ALA A 210 -6.01 -29.47 -31.59
CA ALA A 210 -5.06 -30.55 -31.35
C ALA A 210 -5.73 -31.94 -31.26
N LEU A 211 -6.93 -31.99 -30.68
CA LEU A 211 -7.72 -33.23 -30.63
C LEU A 211 -8.30 -33.60 -32.02
N ASN A 212 -8.59 -32.61 -32.84
CA ASN A 212 -9.11 -32.83 -34.18
C ASN A 212 -8.00 -33.31 -35.16
N GLU A 213 -6.78 -32.79 -35.02
CA GLU A 213 -5.62 -33.31 -35.78
C GLU A 213 -5.27 -34.74 -35.39
N LYS A 214 -5.26 -35.09 -34.08
CA LYS A 214 -5.05 -36.46 -33.63
C LYS A 214 -6.13 -37.42 -34.11
N ARG A 215 -7.36 -36.97 -34.35
CA ARG A 215 -8.43 -37.79 -34.94
C ARG A 215 -8.26 -38.00 -36.44
N LYS A 216 -7.68 -37.04 -37.17
CA LYS A 216 -7.39 -37.19 -38.61
C LYS A 216 -6.25 -38.19 -38.85
N ASN A 217 -5.17 -38.12 -38.06
CA ASN A 217 -4.02 -39.00 -38.18
C ASN A 217 -4.25 -40.47 -37.69
N LYS A 218 -5.44 -40.80 -37.22
CA LYS A 218 -5.83 -42.13 -36.78
C LYS A 218 -6.77 -42.83 -37.79
N LYS A 219 -7.06 -42.20 -38.95
CA LYS A 219 -7.94 -42.72 -39.97
C LYS A 219 -7.23 -43.05 -41.31
N ASP A 220 -5.90 -42.86 -41.35
CA ASP A 220 -5.02 -43.30 -42.46
C ASP A 220 -4.21 -44.54 -41.99
#